data_3e458e92a89c9bc73fb1d8b3ad95f89e
#
_entry.id   3e458e92a89c9bc73fb1d8b3ad95f89e
#
_cell.length_a   1.000
_cell.length_b   1.000
_cell.length_c   1.000
_cell.angle_alpha   90.00
_cell.angle_beta   90.00
_cell.angle_gamma   90.00
#
_symmetry.space_group_name_H-M   'P 1'
#
loop_
_entity.id
_entity.type
_entity.pdbx_description
1 polymer ?
#
loop_
_entity_poly.entity_id
_entity_poly.type
_entity_poly.pdbx_seq_one_letter_code
_entity_poly.pdbx_strand_id
1 'polypeptide(L)'
;MAKTFQKLTRPAMRKLSPGKKIAEHGITFERLANVDGVFTVNIMVDGQRIHRVIGRESDGTTRTQAEEFIAKVRRDAREGRLNLPKGRKVALGFQDAAAKYLARLPEEGGKDLVMKERRLRIHLVPFLSDMPLSNIKTFDVERYKKHRLQGEAKHGTINRELAALSHLFTKALEWGWIDKRPAVIKRFQEDSGRIIYLTAEQAERLIEASKGDQNPQVYPFVVIGLETSMRRMEILSIRKEHVNTERRVIYIPQAKAGAREQPMTAHLAAFLSDYMQTIPDSTPWLFPSPKSKTGHTFDIRKAFRRVVSAAGLDPDIVVRHTLRHTAITHLVQAGVDLPTVQRISGHKTLAMVAKYSHQNGAHIQSAMDKLEARYTTKTG
;
A
#
# COMPACT_ATOMS: atom_id res chain seq x y z
N MET A 1 -46.82 35.94 25.58
CA MET A 1 -47.16 37.05 24.65
C MET A 1 -47.28 36.44 23.24
N ALA A 2 -48.48 36.55 22.64
CA ALA A 2 -48.74 36.11 21.28
C ALA A 2 -47.93 36.96 20.29
N LYS A 3 -47.14 36.32 19.42
CA LYS A 3 -46.42 37.01 18.35
C LYS A 3 -47.43 37.52 17.32
N THR A 4 -47.69 38.82 17.29
CA THR A 4 -48.50 39.48 16.24
C THR A 4 -47.71 39.36 14.91
N PHE A 5 -48.24 38.60 13.97
CA PHE A 5 -47.69 38.48 12.62
C PHE A 5 -47.98 39.77 11.85
N GLN A 6 -46.98 40.61 11.65
CA GLN A 6 -47.07 41.74 10.73
C GLN A 6 -46.59 41.31 9.33
N LYS A 7 -47.43 41.49 8.32
CA LYS A 7 -47.07 41.20 6.91
C LYS A 7 -45.98 42.16 6.40
N LEU A 8 -45.03 41.65 5.67
CA LEU A 8 -43.92 42.41 5.08
C LEU A 8 -44.41 43.17 3.83
N THR A 9 -45.27 44.19 4.04
CA THR A 9 -45.81 45.06 2.96
C THR A 9 -45.02 46.36 2.86
N ARG A 10 -45.01 46.99 1.67
CA ARG A 10 -44.35 48.30 1.48
C ARG A 10 -44.83 49.37 2.49
N PRO A 11 -46.14 49.51 2.79
CA PRO A 11 -46.60 50.46 3.83
C PRO A 11 -46.09 50.13 5.22
N ALA A 12 -46.00 48.80 5.60
CA ALA A 12 -45.51 48.40 6.89
C ALA A 12 -43.99 48.68 7.04
N MET A 13 -43.20 48.42 5.99
CA MET A 13 -41.78 48.72 5.98
C MET A 13 -41.49 50.24 6.10
N ARG A 14 -42.27 51.09 5.40
CA ARG A 14 -42.16 52.60 5.49
C ARG A 14 -42.49 53.15 6.86
N LYS A 15 -43.40 52.51 7.57
CA LYS A 15 -43.81 52.93 8.92
C LYS A 15 -42.92 52.39 10.03
N LEU A 16 -41.89 51.58 9.69
CA LEU A 16 -41.04 50.97 10.68
C LEU A 16 -40.07 52.02 11.27
N SER A 17 -40.04 52.13 12.59
CA SER A 17 -39.08 52.97 13.30
C SER A 17 -37.68 52.43 13.23
N PRO A 18 -36.60 53.23 13.26
CA PRO A 18 -35.22 52.80 13.32
C PRO A 18 -34.97 51.79 14.44
N GLY A 19 -34.16 50.75 14.16
CA GLY A 19 -33.88 49.66 15.07
C GLY A 19 -34.96 48.57 15.16
N LYS A 20 -36.12 48.75 14.48
CA LYS A 20 -37.17 47.73 14.44
C LYS A 20 -37.08 46.87 13.19
N LYS A 21 -37.63 45.64 13.29
CA LYS A 21 -37.63 44.67 12.20
C LYS A 21 -38.96 43.94 12.06
N ILE A 22 -39.31 43.60 10.83
CA ILE A 22 -40.47 42.80 10.48
C ILE A 22 -39.95 41.55 9.74
N ALA A 23 -40.53 40.39 10.05
CA ALA A 23 -40.13 39.12 9.38
C ALA A 23 -41.37 38.38 8.88
N GLU A 24 -41.30 37.90 7.63
CA GLU A 24 -42.32 37.08 7.00
C GLU A 24 -41.68 36.07 6.06
N HIS A 25 -42.11 34.81 6.12
CA HIS A 25 -41.66 33.72 5.23
C HIS A 25 -40.14 33.53 5.08
N GLY A 26 -39.37 33.79 6.18
CA GLY A 26 -37.91 33.69 6.18
C GLY A 26 -37.19 34.94 5.66
N ILE A 27 -37.91 35.99 5.30
CA ILE A 27 -37.37 37.30 4.95
C ILE A 27 -37.54 38.23 6.14
N THR A 28 -36.48 38.91 6.53
CA THR A 28 -36.49 39.93 7.55
C THR A 28 -36.10 41.26 6.91
N PHE A 29 -36.91 42.30 7.15
CA PHE A 29 -36.56 43.68 6.86
C PHE A 29 -36.31 44.42 8.17
N GLU A 30 -35.18 45.08 8.26
CA GLU A 30 -34.76 45.85 9.43
C GLU A 30 -34.53 47.31 9.02
N ARG A 31 -35.10 48.24 9.74
CA ARG A 31 -34.84 49.67 9.58
C ARG A 31 -33.65 50.05 10.45
N LEU A 32 -32.55 50.45 9.83
CA LEU A 32 -31.34 50.84 10.53
C LEU A 32 -31.45 52.21 11.17
N ALA A 33 -30.51 52.58 12.04
CA ALA A 33 -30.47 53.89 12.72
C ALA A 33 -30.36 55.07 11.73
N ASN A 34 -29.75 54.86 10.58
CA ASN A 34 -29.66 55.85 9.49
C ASN A 34 -30.89 55.87 8.57
N VAL A 35 -32.01 55.30 9.01
CA VAL A 35 -33.29 55.23 8.28
C VAL A 35 -33.26 54.37 7.01
N ASP A 36 -32.13 53.76 6.66
CA ASP A 36 -32.05 52.82 5.56
C ASP A 36 -32.66 51.45 5.95
N GLY A 37 -33.07 50.66 4.97
CA GLY A 37 -33.65 49.34 5.16
C GLY A 37 -32.69 48.21 4.68
N VAL A 38 -32.63 47.12 5.46
CA VAL A 38 -31.84 45.94 5.07
C VAL A 38 -32.72 44.71 4.97
N PHE A 39 -32.63 44.01 3.84
CA PHE A 39 -33.28 42.72 3.62
C PHE A 39 -32.31 41.57 3.97
N THR A 40 -32.76 40.67 4.84
CA THR A 40 -32.03 39.49 5.26
C THR A 40 -32.90 38.24 5.07
N VAL A 41 -32.37 37.20 4.54
CA VAL A 41 -33.00 35.87 4.42
C VAL A 41 -32.51 34.97 5.53
N ASN A 42 -33.40 34.25 6.21
CA ASN A 42 -33.11 33.26 7.23
C ASN A 42 -34.09 32.09 7.09
N ILE A 43 -33.67 31.03 6.41
CA ILE A 43 -34.47 29.85 6.08
C ILE A 43 -33.74 28.57 6.41
N MET A 44 -34.50 27.48 6.55
CA MET A 44 -33.96 26.11 6.60
C MET A 44 -34.20 25.45 5.24
N VAL A 45 -33.12 24.89 4.67
CA VAL A 45 -33.17 24.08 3.43
C VAL A 45 -32.32 22.87 3.62
N ASP A 46 -32.86 21.68 3.41
CA ASP A 46 -32.18 20.38 3.59
C ASP A 46 -31.43 20.22 4.93
N GLY A 47 -32.10 20.65 6.02
CA GLY A 47 -31.55 20.59 7.38
C GLY A 47 -30.44 21.62 7.67
N GLN A 48 -30.16 22.53 6.74
CA GLN A 48 -29.16 23.60 6.92
C GLN A 48 -29.81 24.96 7.02
N ARG A 49 -29.30 25.76 7.95
CA ARG A 49 -29.77 27.15 8.15
C ARG A 49 -29.00 28.08 7.22
N ILE A 50 -29.73 28.78 6.35
CA ILE A 50 -29.20 29.81 5.47
C ILE A 50 -29.59 31.15 6.02
N HIS A 51 -28.60 31.93 6.46
CA HIS A 51 -28.74 33.30 6.89
C HIS A 51 -27.87 34.17 6.01
N ARG A 52 -28.52 35.11 5.24
CA ARG A 52 -27.78 35.96 4.32
C ARG A 52 -28.45 37.34 4.20
N VAL A 53 -27.63 38.36 4.22
CA VAL A 53 -28.03 39.72 3.86
C VAL A 53 -28.15 39.80 2.35
N ILE A 54 -29.28 40.22 1.82
CA ILE A 54 -29.57 40.35 0.38
C ILE A 54 -29.09 41.69 -0.14
N GLY A 55 -29.39 42.75 0.56
CA GLY A 55 -28.96 44.09 0.22
C GLY A 55 -29.71 45.16 0.99
N ARG A 56 -29.43 46.42 0.68
CA ARG A 56 -30.05 47.57 1.29
C ARG A 56 -31.13 48.16 0.37
N GLU A 57 -32.13 48.83 1.01
CA GLU A 57 -33.19 49.56 0.30
C GLU A 57 -32.59 50.69 -0.54
N SER A 58 -31.58 51.38 0.00
CA SER A 58 -30.80 52.40 -0.72
C SER A 58 -30.11 51.89 -2.00
N ASP A 59 -29.72 50.63 -2.03
CA ASP A 59 -29.07 50.00 -3.18
C ASP A 59 -30.10 49.44 -4.18
N GLY A 60 -31.40 49.77 -4.00
CA GLY A 60 -32.49 49.29 -4.84
C GLY A 60 -32.94 47.86 -4.53
N THR A 61 -32.49 47.28 -3.42
CA THR A 61 -32.90 45.93 -3.04
C THR A 61 -34.37 45.87 -2.67
N THR A 62 -35.11 44.92 -3.19
CA THR A 62 -36.54 44.75 -2.99
C THR A 62 -36.87 43.43 -2.32
N ARG A 63 -38.08 43.32 -1.76
CA ARG A 63 -38.64 42.07 -1.25
C ARG A 63 -38.61 40.95 -2.31
N THR A 64 -38.93 41.28 -3.57
CA THR A 64 -38.95 40.34 -4.68
C THR A 64 -37.58 39.67 -4.87
N GLN A 65 -36.49 40.41 -4.80
CA GLN A 65 -35.14 39.87 -4.90
C GLN A 65 -34.81 38.93 -3.74
N ALA A 66 -35.32 39.19 -2.52
CA ALA A 66 -35.18 38.26 -1.41
C ALA A 66 -35.98 36.95 -1.64
N GLU A 67 -37.17 37.04 -2.22
CA GLU A 67 -38.01 35.88 -2.60
C GLU A 67 -37.36 35.08 -3.71
N GLU A 68 -36.81 35.72 -4.74
CA GLU A 68 -36.04 35.08 -5.82
C GLU A 68 -34.81 34.36 -5.30
N PHE A 69 -34.11 34.98 -4.36
CA PHE A 69 -32.98 34.31 -3.69
C PHE A 69 -33.41 33.02 -2.97
N ILE A 70 -34.52 33.05 -2.24
CA ILE A 70 -35.10 31.88 -1.58
C ILE A 70 -35.45 30.79 -2.61
N ALA A 71 -36.12 31.20 -3.70
CA ALA A 71 -36.52 30.29 -4.78
C ALA A 71 -35.30 29.64 -5.45
N LYS A 72 -34.24 30.42 -5.71
CA LYS A 72 -32.96 29.93 -6.26
C LYS A 72 -32.34 28.92 -5.32
N VAL A 73 -32.18 29.24 -4.05
CA VAL A 73 -31.58 28.35 -3.04
C VAL A 73 -32.36 27.06 -2.91
N ARG A 74 -33.68 27.07 -2.94
CA ARG A 74 -34.51 25.84 -2.91
C ARG A 74 -34.38 25.03 -4.20
N ARG A 75 -34.18 25.68 -5.35
CA ARG A 75 -33.92 25.00 -6.62
C ARG A 75 -32.54 24.34 -6.60
N ASP A 76 -31.52 25.07 -6.20
CA ASP A 76 -30.15 24.58 -6.10
C ASP A 76 -30.06 23.40 -5.12
N ALA A 77 -30.88 23.40 -4.06
CA ALA A 77 -31.01 22.28 -3.14
C ALA A 77 -31.56 21.01 -3.82
N ARG A 78 -32.68 21.16 -4.57
CA ARG A 78 -33.31 20.05 -5.30
C ARG A 78 -32.37 19.44 -6.35
N GLU A 79 -31.48 20.25 -6.92
CA GLU A 79 -30.54 19.86 -7.94
C GLU A 79 -29.18 19.40 -7.35
N GLY A 80 -29.06 19.31 -6.02
CA GLY A 80 -27.84 18.92 -5.34
C GLY A 80 -26.67 19.92 -5.48
N ARG A 81 -26.95 21.15 -5.94
CA ARG A 81 -25.95 22.20 -6.22
C ARG A 81 -25.67 23.14 -5.04
N LEU A 82 -26.28 22.89 -3.89
CA LEU A 82 -26.06 23.71 -2.70
C LEU A 82 -24.66 23.45 -2.14
N ASN A 83 -23.73 24.30 -2.51
CA ASN A 83 -22.36 24.34 -1.98
C ASN A 83 -22.34 25.08 -0.61
N LEU A 84 -23.23 24.69 0.30
CA LEU A 84 -23.24 25.23 1.65
C LEU A 84 -22.15 24.59 2.49
N PRO A 85 -21.49 25.34 3.39
CA PRO A 85 -20.59 24.73 4.37
C PRO A 85 -21.40 23.71 5.14
N LYS A 86 -21.11 22.42 4.92
CA LYS A 86 -21.65 21.33 5.74
C LYS A 86 -21.35 21.69 7.19
N GLY A 87 -22.37 21.71 8.05
CA GLY A 87 -22.22 22.03 9.47
C GLY A 87 -21.02 21.29 10.06
N ARG A 88 -20.39 21.85 11.10
CA ARG A 88 -19.14 21.36 11.71
C ARG A 88 -19.20 19.84 11.89
N LYS A 89 -18.73 19.09 10.90
CA LYS A 89 -18.44 17.66 11.09
C LYS A 89 -17.42 17.63 12.20
N VAL A 90 -17.71 16.92 13.29
CA VAL A 90 -16.71 16.62 14.30
C VAL A 90 -15.54 16.01 13.56
N ALA A 91 -14.45 16.73 13.53
CA ALA A 91 -13.29 16.31 12.74
C ALA A 91 -12.76 15.01 13.36
N LEU A 92 -12.78 13.92 12.57
CA LEU A 92 -12.30 12.62 13.01
C LEU A 92 -10.80 12.73 13.34
N GLY A 93 -10.42 12.45 14.60
CA GLY A 93 -9.03 12.41 15.04
C GLY A 93 -8.27 11.28 14.36
N PHE A 94 -6.94 11.42 14.23
CA PHE A 94 -6.12 10.42 13.55
C PHE A 94 -6.17 9.06 14.26
N GLN A 95 -6.16 9.04 15.59
CA GLN A 95 -6.26 7.80 16.38
C GLN A 95 -7.56 7.05 16.08
N ASP A 96 -8.70 7.75 16.11
CA ASP A 96 -10.01 7.16 15.82
C ASP A 96 -10.12 6.72 14.35
N ALA A 97 -9.56 7.52 13.44
CA ALA A 97 -9.48 7.17 12.04
C ALA A 97 -8.66 5.89 11.81
N ALA A 98 -7.52 5.76 12.49
CA ALA A 98 -6.67 4.57 12.40
C ALA A 98 -7.39 3.32 12.95
N ALA A 99 -8.10 3.46 14.07
CA ALA A 99 -8.87 2.36 14.66
C ALA A 99 -10.01 1.90 13.72
N LYS A 100 -10.82 2.83 13.21
CA LYS A 100 -11.90 2.56 12.24
C LYS A 100 -11.36 1.97 10.93
N TYR A 101 -10.22 2.48 10.44
CA TYR A 101 -9.55 1.97 9.25
C TYR A 101 -9.14 0.49 9.42
N LEU A 102 -8.51 0.16 10.55
CA LEU A 102 -8.08 -1.21 10.85
C LEU A 102 -9.25 -2.18 11.04
N ALA A 103 -10.36 -1.72 11.64
CA ALA A 103 -11.56 -2.52 11.82
C ALA A 103 -12.25 -2.84 10.48
N ARG A 104 -12.33 -1.88 9.56
CA ARG A 104 -13.03 -2.03 8.28
C ARG A 104 -12.20 -2.73 7.20
N LEU A 105 -10.88 -2.62 7.25
CA LEU A 105 -9.98 -3.09 6.20
C LEU A 105 -10.06 -4.63 5.92
N PRO A 106 -10.29 -5.52 6.91
CA PRO A 106 -10.48 -6.95 6.67
C PRO A 106 -11.69 -7.27 5.78
N GLU A 107 -12.79 -6.54 5.94
CA GLU A 107 -14.03 -6.72 5.18
C GLU A 107 -13.83 -6.42 3.68
N GLU A 108 -12.89 -5.54 3.35
CA GLU A 108 -12.54 -5.16 1.99
C GLU A 108 -11.38 -5.99 1.40
N GLY A 109 -11.02 -7.13 2.02
CA GLY A 109 -9.91 -7.99 1.56
C GLY A 109 -8.53 -7.33 1.70
N GLY A 110 -8.36 -6.47 2.70
CA GLY A 110 -7.10 -5.75 2.95
C GLY A 110 -5.92 -6.69 3.18
N LYS A 111 -4.78 -6.36 2.56
CA LYS A 111 -3.54 -7.13 2.69
C LYS A 111 -2.61 -6.52 3.75
N ASP A 112 -1.74 -7.36 4.34
CA ASP A 112 -0.69 -6.94 5.31
C ASP A 112 -1.26 -6.26 6.58
N LEU A 113 -2.41 -6.75 7.07
CA LEU A 113 -3.16 -6.13 8.17
C LEU A 113 -2.34 -6.01 9.44
N VAL A 114 -1.67 -7.10 9.86
CA VAL A 114 -0.83 -7.14 11.06
C VAL A 114 0.28 -6.09 11.02
N MET A 115 0.94 -5.94 9.87
CA MET A 115 2.03 -4.97 9.73
C MET A 115 1.51 -3.53 9.60
N LYS A 116 0.33 -3.33 9.00
CA LYS A 116 -0.33 -2.02 8.97
C LYS A 116 -0.73 -1.57 10.36
N GLU A 117 -1.36 -2.46 11.15
CA GLU A 117 -1.69 -2.22 12.55
C GLU A 117 -0.44 -1.85 13.34
N ARG A 118 0.62 -2.65 13.24
CA ARG A 118 1.88 -2.39 13.95
C ARG A 118 2.46 -1.01 13.61
N ARG A 119 2.51 -0.64 12.31
CA ARG A 119 3.03 0.65 11.86
C ARG A 119 2.19 1.82 12.36
N LEU A 120 0.87 1.68 12.32
CA LEU A 120 -0.05 2.69 12.84
C LEU A 120 0.09 2.81 14.36
N ARG A 121 -0.08 1.71 15.10
CA ARG A 121 -0.13 1.71 16.57
C ARG A 121 1.19 2.15 17.21
N ILE A 122 2.34 1.68 16.69
CA ILE A 122 3.64 1.92 17.35
C ILE A 122 4.26 3.26 16.91
N HIS A 123 4.02 3.72 15.68
CA HIS A 123 4.75 4.85 15.13
C HIS A 123 3.88 6.04 14.75
N LEU A 124 2.81 5.82 13.98
CA LEU A 124 2.02 6.93 13.43
C LEU A 124 1.03 7.51 14.43
N VAL A 125 0.30 6.68 15.18
CA VAL A 125 -0.67 7.13 16.19
C VAL A 125 0.01 7.91 17.32
N PRO A 126 1.13 7.46 17.93
CA PRO A 126 1.78 8.25 18.98
C PRO A 126 2.29 9.62 18.51
N PHE A 127 2.63 9.75 17.22
CA PHE A 127 3.13 11.01 16.65
C PHE A 127 2.01 11.97 16.21
N LEU A 128 0.94 11.45 15.59
CA LEU A 128 -0.16 12.23 15.04
C LEU A 128 -1.35 12.36 15.99
N SER A 129 -1.46 11.43 16.96
CA SER A 129 -2.42 11.42 18.08
C SER A 129 -3.79 12.03 17.77
N ASP A 130 -4.13 13.13 18.41
CA ASP A 130 -5.44 13.78 18.36
C ASP A 130 -5.58 14.76 17.20
N MET A 131 -4.60 14.84 16.31
CA MET A 131 -4.73 15.71 15.13
C MET A 131 -5.95 15.31 14.31
N PRO A 132 -6.84 16.25 13.99
CA PRO A 132 -7.92 15.99 13.04
C PRO A 132 -7.34 15.48 11.72
N LEU A 133 -7.88 14.38 11.20
CA LEU A 133 -7.38 13.73 9.98
C LEU A 133 -7.27 14.71 8.81
N SER A 134 -8.25 15.62 8.67
CA SER A 134 -8.26 16.66 7.64
C SER A 134 -7.21 17.76 7.81
N ASN A 135 -6.63 17.89 9.01
CA ASN A 135 -5.69 18.96 9.36
C ASN A 135 -4.23 18.53 9.29
N ILE A 136 -3.96 17.23 9.06
CA ILE A 136 -2.61 16.73 8.87
C ILE A 136 -2.06 17.31 7.57
N LYS A 137 -0.99 18.12 7.67
CA LYS A 137 -0.37 18.79 6.52
C LYS A 137 0.89 18.06 6.06
N THR A 138 1.34 18.37 4.86
CA THR A 138 2.63 17.89 4.34
C THR A 138 3.78 18.18 5.32
N PHE A 139 3.73 19.33 6.01
CA PHE A 139 4.70 19.68 7.05
C PHE A 139 4.75 18.67 8.20
N ASP A 140 3.60 18.16 8.65
CA ASP A 140 3.54 17.16 9.72
C ASP A 140 4.13 15.82 9.29
N VAL A 141 3.95 15.46 8.01
CA VAL A 141 4.59 14.29 7.41
C VAL A 141 6.11 14.45 7.38
N GLU A 142 6.62 15.63 7.02
CA GLU A 142 8.07 15.89 7.02
C GLU A 142 8.64 15.92 8.46
N ARG A 143 7.90 16.44 9.44
CA ARG A 143 8.26 16.36 10.87
C ARG A 143 8.34 14.89 11.33
N TYR A 144 7.36 14.07 10.93
CA TYR A 144 7.37 12.63 11.22
C TYR A 144 8.62 11.96 10.64
N LYS A 145 8.95 12.22 9.39
CA LYS A 145 10.15 11.68 8.74
C LYS A 145 11.42 12.06 9.52
N LYS A 146 11.56 13.33 9.91
CA LYS A 146 12.69 13.82 10.71
C LYS A 146 12.76 13.12 12.06
N HIS A 147 11.64 13.00 12.77
CA HIS A 147 11.54 12.29 14.05
C HIS A 147 12.00 10.84 13.92
N ARG A 148 11.57 10.13 12.87
CA ARG A 148 11.97 8.74 12.65
C ARG A 148 13.46 8.59 12.30
N LEU A 149 14.04 9.53 11.57
CA LEU A 149 15.48 9.56 11.29
C LEU A 149 16.30 9.80 12.56
N GLN A 150 15.84 10.66 13.45
CA GLN A 150 16.48 10.87 14.77
C GLN A 150 16.48 9.60 15.61
N GLY A 151 15.46 8.74 15.46
CA GLY A 151 15.39 7.39 16.05
C GLY A 151 16.08 6.30 15.21
N GLU A 152 17.02 6.67 14.33
CA GLU A 152 17.85 5.78 13.51
C GLU A 152 17.06 4.80 12.59
N ALA A 153 15.80 5.10 12.30
CA ALA A 153 15.01 4.28 11.38
C ALA A 153 15.51 4.42 9.94
N LYS A 154 15.72 3.28 9.27
CA LYS A 154 16.14 3.25 7.86
C LYS A 154 15.06 3.80 6.94
N HIS A 155 15.45 4.43 5.82
CA HIS A 155 14.55 4.99 4.81
C HIS A 155 13.46 4.02 4.38
N GLY A 156 13.80 2.74 4.12
CA GLY A 156 12.83 1.73 3.75
C GLY A 156 11.80 1.41 4.84
N THR A 157 12.15 1.52 6.11
CA THR A 157 11.22 1.37 7.24
C THR A 157 10.23 2.52 7.26
N ILE A 158 10.74 3.76 7.20
CA ILE A 158 9.92 4.98 7.17
C ILE A 158 9.00 4.98 5.95
N ASN A 159 9.48 4.57 4.78
CA ASN A 159 8.68 4.47 3.56
C ASN A 159 7.50 3.50 3.70
N ARG A 160 7.66 2.40 4.45
CA ARG A 160 6.57 1.45 4.73
C ARG A 160 5.54 2.03 5.70
N GLU A 161 5.96 2.82 6.68
CA GLU A 161 5.08 3.57 7.57
C GLU A 161 4.29 4.63 6.79
N LEU A 162 4.97 5.42 5.96
CA LEU A 162 4.35 6.40 5.06
C LEU A 162 3.39 5.75 4.04
N ALA A 163 3.66 4.52 3.60
CA ALA A 163 2.75 3.77 2.75
C ALA A 163 1.44 3.41 3.48
N ALA A 164 1.52 3.07 4.77
CA ALA A 164 0.32 2.82 5.58
C ALA A 164 -0.50 4.11 5.77
N LEU A 165 0.15 5.25 6.08
CA LEU A 165 -0.49 6.56 6.18
C LEU A 165 -1.15 6.97 4.86
N SER A 166 -0.43 6.81 3.74
CA SER A 166 -0.94 7.11 2.40
C SER A 166 -2.17 6.30 2.05
N HIS A 167 -2.18 5.00 2.39
CA HIS A 167 -3.32 4.12 2.15
C HIS A 167 -4.51 4.48 3.05
N LEU A 168 -4.26 4.86 4.32
CA LEU A 168 -5.30 5.36 5.21
C LEU A 168 -5.97 6.61 4.63
N PHE A 169 -5.21 7.59 4.12
CA PHE A 169 -5.78 8.77 3.48
C PHE A 169 -6.61 8.44 2.24
N THR A 170 -6.16 7.46 1.45
CA THR A 170 -6.94 7.00 0.28
C THR A 170 -8.26 6.40 0.72
N LYS A 171 -8.25 5.53 1.72
CA LYS A 171 -9.48 4.93 2.25
C LYS A 171 -10.39 5.93 2.95
N ALA A 172 -9.81 6.89 3.68
CA ALA A 172 -10.57 7.96 4.31
C ALA A 172 -11.31 8.84 3.28
N LEU A 173 -10.71 9.07 2.12
CA LEU A 173 -11.36 9.76 1.00
C LEU A 173 -12.47 8.91 0.39
N GLU A 174 -12.21 7.63 0.09
CA GLU A 174 -13.20 6.68 -0.45
C GLU A 174 -14.41 6.51 0.49
N TRP A 175 -14.18 6.49 1.80
CA TRP A 175 -15.24 6.34 2.80
C TRP A 175 -15.90 7.68 3.21
N GLY A 176 -15.53 8.79 2.60
CA GLY A 176 -16.11 10.10 2.87
C GLY A 176 -15.77 10.68 4.26
N TRP A 177 -14.68 10.22 4.89
CA TRP A 177 -14.22 10.81 6.16
C TRP A 177 -13.53 12.16 5.96
N ILE A 178 -12.96 12.35 4.78
CA ILE A 178 -12.34 13.60 4.33
C ILE A 178 -12.79 13.92 2.91
N ASP A 179 -12.89 15.19 2.56
CA ASP A 179 -13.32 15.62 1.24
C ASP A 179 -12.17 15.74 0.23
N LYS A 180 -10.95 15.88 0.71
CA LYS A 180 -9.71 15.92 -0.10
C LYS A 180 -8.55 15.33 0.66
N ARG A 181 -7.54 14.90 -0.08
CA ARG A 181 -6.30 14.38 0.52
C ARG A 181 -5.58 15.48 1.31
N PRO A 182 -5.31 15.28 2.62
CA PRO A 182 -4.85 16.37 3.49
C PRO A 182 -3.37 16.71 3.29
N ALA A 183 -2.54 15.73 2.91
CA ALA A 183 -1.10 15.90 2.77
C ALA A 183 -0.54 15.19 1.54
N VAL A 184 0.51 15.76 0.96
CA VAL A 184 1.36 15.10 -0.03
C VAL A 184 2.42 14.28 0.72
N ILE A 185 2.56 13.00 0.38
CA ILE A 185 3.51 12.08 1.01
C ILE A 185 4.62 11.75 0.01
N LYS A 186 5.76 12.41 0.14
CA LYS A 186 6.99 12.08 -0.60
C LYS A 186 7.80 11.06 0.18
N ARG A 187 8.09 9.91 -0.43
CA ARG A 187 8.92 8.86 0.15
C ARG A 187 10.40 9.17 -0.06
N PHE A 188 11.24 8.61 0.78
CA PHE A 188 12.69 8.62 0.54
C PHE A 188 13.04 7.77 -0.67
N GLN A 189 14.07 8.16 -1.37
CA GLN A 189 14.73 7.27 -2.32
C GLN A 189 15.41 6.14 -1.51
N GLU A 190 15.12 4.90 -1.88
CA GLU A 190 15.78 3.73 -1.30
C GLU A 190 16.89 3.31 -2.27
N ASP A 191 18.10 3.18 -1.74
CA ASP A 191 19.18 2.56 -2.51
C ASP A 191 18.79 1.13 -2.82
N SER A 192 18.86 0.75 -4.07
CA SER A 192 18.52 -0.61 -4.53
C SER A 192 19.48 -1.68 -3.97
N GLY A 193 20.50 -1.27 -3.23
CA GLY A 193 21.50 -2.15 -2.65
C GLY A 193 22.23 -3.02 -3.69
N ARG A 194 23.44 -3.44 -3.38
CA ARG A 194 24.15 -4.43 -4.20
C ARG A 194 23.44 -5.79 -4.05
N ILE A 195 23.15 -6.45 -5.16
CA ILE A 195 22.62 -7.81 -5.13
C ILE A 195 23.73 -8.73 -4.61
N ILE A 196 23.50 -9.37 -3.47
CA ILE A 196 24.36 -10.38 -2.90
C ILE A 196 23.96 -11.74 -3.48
N TYR A 197 24.92 -12.43 -4.09
CA TYR A 197 24.78 -13.79 -4.60
C TYR A 197 26.04 -14.61 -4.27
N LEU A 198 25.95 -15.91 -4.30
CA LEU A 198 27.04 -16.85 -4.05
C LEU A 198 27.75 -17.17 -5.37
N THR A 199 29.07 -17.32 -5.32
CA THR A 199 29.82 -18.00 -6.41
C THR A 199 29.43 -19.48 -6.47
N ALA A 200 29.78 -20.19 -7.55
CA ALA A 200 29.54 -21.63 -7.65
C ALA A 200 30.16 -22.39 -6.47
N GLU A 201 31.44 -22.11 -6.16
CA GLU A 201 32.15 -22.71 -5.02
C GLU A 201 31.49 -22.40 -3.66
N GLN A 202 30.99 -21.18 -3.46
CA GLN A 202 30.28 -20.83 -2.24
C GLN A 202 28.93 -21.55 -2.14
N ALA A 203 28.24 -21.74 -3.26
CA ALA A 203 27.00 -22.50 -3.33
C ALA A 203 27.22 -23.99 -3.02
N GLU A 204 28.26 -24.56 -3.56
CA GLU A 204 28.66 -25.95 -3.27
C GLU A 204 29.00 -26.17 -1.80
N ARG A 205 29.80 -25.27 -1.20
CA ARG A 205 30.10 -25.34 0.24
C ARG A 205 28.84 -25.21 1.09
N LEU A 206 27.89 -24.35 0.69
CA LEU A 206 26.62 -24.19 1.40
C LEU A 206 25.75 -25.46 1.30
N ILE A 207 25.69 -26.08 0.12
CA ILE A 207 25.01 -27.37 -0.08
C ILE A 207 25.64 -28.44 0.83
N GLU A 208 26.95 -28.59 0.82
CA GLU A 208 27.66 -29.61 1.61
C GLU A 208 27.42 -29.37 3.12
N ALA A 209 27.60 -28.15 3.60
CA ALA A 209 27.34 -27.82 4.98
C ALA A 209 25.88 -28.07 5.39
N SER A 210 24.93 -27.99 4.46
CA SER A 210 23.51 -28.21 4.74
C SER A 210 23.14 -29.68 4.97
N LYS A 211 23.92 -30.63 4.44
CA LYS A 211 23.70 -32.05 4.63
C LYS A 211 23.93 -32.49 6.08
N GLY A 212 24.88 -31.86 6.77
CA GLY A 212 25.26 -32.17 8.15
C GLY A 212 24.46 -31.40 9.23
N ASP A 213 23.52 -30.53 8.88
CA ASP A 213 22.77 -29.79 9.91
C ASP A 213 21.72 -30.65 10.61
N GLN A 214 21.58 -30.45 11.92
CA GLN A 214 20.57 -31.13 12.76
C GLN A 214 19.12 -30.97 12.28
N ASN A 215 18.81 -29.99 11.43
CA ASN A 215 17.50 -29.83 10.81
C ASN A 215 17.51 -30.46 9.41
N PRO A 216 16.88 -31.63 9.22
CA PRO A 216 16.92 -32.36 7.94
C PRO A 216 16.27 -31.59 6.79
N GLN A 217 15.46 -30.57 7.09
CA GLN A 217 14.76 -29.78 6.07
C GLN A 217 15.63 -28.68 5.46
N VAL A 218 16.77 -28.31 6.07
CA VAL A 218 17.58 -27.22 5.53
C VAL A 218 18.31 -27.60 4.24
N TYR A 219 18.73 -28.84 4.11
CA TYR A 219 19.38 -29.34 2.90
C TYR A 219 18.44 -29.24 1.67
N PRO A 220 17.24 -29.86 1.67
CA PRO A 220 16.34 -29.72 0.54
C PRO A 220 15.89 -28.27 0.30
N PHE A 221 15.78 -27.46 1.35
CA PHE A 221 15.48 -26.03 1.20
C PHE A 221 16.57 -25.28 0.42
N VAL A 222 17.85 -25.57 0.70
CA VAL A 222 19.00 -24.95 0.02
C VAL A 222 19.06 -25.39 -1.45
N VAL A 223 18.93 -26.69 -1.71
CA VAL A 223 18.95 -27.24 -3.08
C VAL A 223 17.83 -26.67 -3.92
N ILE A 224 16.59 -26.74 -3.45
CA ILE A 224 15.44 -26.17 -4.17
C ILE A 224 15.63 -24.67 -4.41
N GLY A 225 16.12 -23.91 -3.40
CA GLY A 225 16.31 -22.48 -3.52
C GLY A 225 17.32 -22.09 -4.60
N LEU A 226 18.44 -22.83 -4.69
CA LEU A 226 19.50 -22.60 -5.68
C LEU A 226 19.10 -23.03 -7.10
N GLU A 227 18.31 -24.11 -7.24
CA GLU A 227 17.99 -24.65 -8.55
C GLU A 227 16.67 -24.12 -9.16
N THR A 228 15.83 -23.43 -8.35
CA THR A 228 14.53 -22.95 -8.84
C THR A 228 14.35 -21.44 -8.77
N SER A 229 15.17 -20.75 -8.02
CA SER A 229 14.94 -19.34 -7.67
C SER A 229 13.59 -19.04 -6.96
N MET A 230 12.90 -20.03 -6.40
CA MET A 230 11.62 -19.87 -5.71
C MET A 230 11.75 -18.97 -4.47
N ARG A 231 10.65 -18.34 -4.10
CA ARG A 231 10.60 -17.58 -2.84
C ARG A 231 10.52 -18.52 -1.65
N ARG A 232 11.07 -18.10 -0.50
CA ARG A 232 11.10 -18.92 0.73
C ARG A 232 9.76 -19.59 1.05
N MET A 233 8.66 -18.85 1.03
CA MET A 233 7.35 -19.42 1.35
C MET A 233 6.80 -20.29 0.23
N GLU A 234 7.12 -20.02 -1.01
CA GLU A 234 6.79 -20.92 -2.12
C GLU A 234 7.46 -22.28 -1.92
N ILE A 235 8.74 -22.31 -1.47
CA ILE A 235 9.46 -23.57 -1.15
C ILE A 235 8.84 -24.27 0.07
N LEU A 236 8.71 -23.57 1.20
CA LEU A 236 8.25 -24.17 2.45
C LEU A 236 6.78 -24.63 2.44
N SER A 237 5.99 -24.16 1.48
CA SER A 237 4.60 -24.57 1.28
C SER A 237 4.38 -25.49 0.07
N ILE A 238 5.42 -26.17 -0.41
CA ILE A 238 5.27 -27.20 -1.46
C ILE A 238 4.54 -28.40 -0.87
N ARG A 239 3.51 -28.86 -1.56
CA ARG A 239 2.84 -30.14 -1.27
C ARG A 239 3.40 -31.23 -2.17
N LYS A 240 3.44 -32.48 -1.68
CA LYS A 240 3.89 -33.64 -2.46
C LYS A 240 3.15 -33.74 -3.80
N GLU A 241 1.85 -33.57 -3.80
CA GLU A 241 0.98 -33.62 -4.99
C GLU A 241 1.29 -32.51 -6.05
N HIS A 242 1.99 -31.47 -5.65
CA HIS A 242 2.39 -30.40 -6.56
C HIS A 242 3.69 -30.68 -7.31
N VAL A 243 4.42 -31.73 -6.94
CA VAL A 243 5.70 -32.09 -7.55
C VAL A 243 5.48 -33.17 -8.61
N ASN A 244 5.74 -32.81 -9.86
CA ASN A 244 5.75 -33.77 -10.97
C ASN A 244 7.19 -33.96 -11.46
N THR A 245 7.83 -35.04 -11.04
CA THR A 245 9.22 -35.34 -11.36
C THR A 245 9.43 -35.77 -12.82
N GLU A 246 8.45 -36.41 -13.45
CA GLU A 246 8.48 -36.81 -14.86
C GLU A 246 8.44 -35.57 -15.78
N ARG A 247 7.50 -34.67 -15.54
CA ARG A 247 7.42 -33.39 -16.29
C ARG A 247 8.44 -32.35 -15.84
N ARG A 248 9.15 -32.62 -14.74
CA ARG A 248 10.11 -31.69 -14.10
C ARG A 248 9.52 -30.33 -13.80
N VAL A 249 8.34 -30.28 -13.14
CA VAL A 249 7.66 -29.08 -12.74
C VAL A 249 7.14 -29.17 -11.31
N ILE A 250 7.13 -28.03 -10.60
CA ILE A 250 6.47 -27.86 -9.32
C ILE A 250 5.32 -26.88 -9.52
N TYR A 251 4.09 -27.26 -9.22
CA TYR A 251 2.94 -26.37 -9.25
C TYR A 251 2.90 -25.47 -8.03
N ILE A 252 2.77 -24.15 -8.21
CA ILE A 252 2.68 -23.14 -7.15
C ILE A 252 1.31 -22.49 -7.25
N PRO A 253 0.32 -22.88 -6.42
CA PRO A 253 -1.05 -22.40 -6.51
C PRO A 253 -1.19 -20.93 -6.07
N GLN A 254 -0.35 -20.46 -5.15
CA GLN A 254 -0.42 -19.12 -4.56
C GLN A 254 0.91 -18.37 -4.68
N ALA A 255 1.29 -18.02 -5.90
CA ALA A 255 2.44 -17.14 -6.10
C ALA A 255 2.00 -15.65 -6.11
N LYS A 256 2.93 -14.74 -5.80
CA LYS A 256 2.68 -13.28 -5.76
C LYS A 256 2.14 -12.72 -7.10
N ALA A 257 2.35 -13.44 -8.19
CA ALA A 257 1.92 -13.07 -9.54
C ALA A 257 0.73 -13.92 -10.08
N GLY A 258 0.14 -14.79 -9.26
CA GLY A 258 -0.84 -15.79 -9.65
C GLY A 258 -0.23 -17.19 -9.65
N ALA A 259 -1.07 -18.23 -9.82
CA ALA A 259 -0.61 -19.62 -9.92
C ALA A 259 0.36 -19.80 -11.10
N ARG A 260 1.38 -20.64 -10.92
CA ARG A 260 2.38 -20.94 -11.96
C ARG A 260 3.02 -22.31 -11.80
N GLU A 261 3.55 -22.83 -12.86
CA GLU A 261 4.48 -23.95 -12.85
C GLU A 261 5.93 -23.46 -12.75
N GLN A 262 6.70 -24.08 -11.85
CA GLN A 262 8.13 -23.84 -11.70
C GLN A 262 8.89 -24.99 -12.35
N PRO A 263 9.70 -24.74 -13.39
CA PRO A 263 10.52 -25.78 -13.98
C PRO A 263 11.64 -26.22 -13.02
N MET A 264 12.04 -27.47 -13.11
CA MET A 264 13.12 -28.08 -12.36
C MET A 264 14.24 -28.57 -13.31
N THR A 265 15.45 -28.57 -12.79
CA THR A 265 16.57 -29.32 -13.43
C THR A 265 16.33 -30.85 -13.33
N ALA A 266 17.00 -31.64 -14.15
CA ALA A 266 16.92 -33.09 -14.04
C ALA A 266 17.44 -33.57 -12.67
N HIS A 267 18.52 -32.95 -12.18
CA HIS A 267 19.08 -33.23 -10.85
C HIS A 267 18.07 -32.99 -9.73
N LEU A 268 17.40 -31.84 -9.75
CA LEU A 268 16.39 -31.53 -8.73
C LEU A 268 15.18 -32.47 -8.77
N ALA A 269 14.77 -32.92 -9.97
CA ALA A 269 13.67 -33.86 -10.10
C ALA A 269 14.01 -35.23 -9.49
N ALA A 270 15.21 -35.76 -9.75
CA ALA A 270 15.72 -36.98 -9.12
C ALA A 270 15.84 -36.81 -7.60
N PHE A 271 16.48 -35.73 -7.15
CA PHE A 271 16.63 -35.40 -5.73
C PHE A 271 15.30 -35.36 -4.99
N LEU A 272 14.28 -34.72 -5.57
CA LEU A 272 12.94 -34.61 -4.94
C LEU A 272 12.20 -35.94 -4.94
N SER A 273 12.40 -36.81 -5.97
CA SER A 273 11.85 -38.14 -5.96
C SER A 273 12.35 -38.96 -4.75
N ASP A 274 13.67 -38.93 -4.50
CA ASP A 274 14.27 -39.60 -3.36
C ASP A 274 13.89 -38.96 -2.03
N TYR A 275 13.94 -37.65 -1.96
CA TYR A 275 13.57 -36.93 -0.74
C TYR A 275 12.12 -37.18 -0.31
N MET A 276 11.18 -37.21 -1.25
CA MET A 276 9.77 -37.51 -0.94
C MET A 276 9.55 -38.87 -0.29
N GLN A 277 10.39 -39.87 -0.63
CA GLN A 277 10.33 -41.21 0.01
C GLN A 277 10.75 -41.17 1.47
N THR A 278 11.56 -40.20 1.89
CA THR A 278 11.97 -40.02 3.31
C THR A 278 10.91 -39.34 4.17
N ILE A 279 9.87 -38.78 3.57
CA ILE A 279 8.83 -38.04 4.26
C ILE A 279 7.62 -38.94 4.51
N PRO A 280 7.08 -39.03 5.76
CA PRO A 280 5.91 -39.86 6.05
C PRO A 280 4.71 -39.57 5.13
N ASP A 281 3.99 -40.64 4.73
CA ASP A 281 2.80 -40.49 3.87
C ASP A 281 1.64 -39.74 4.55
N SER A 282 1.63 -39.74 5.88
CA SER A 282 0.64 -39.03 6.66
C SER A 282 0.65 -37.51 6.50
N THR A 283 1.67 -36.93 5.86
CA THR A 283 1.78 -35.49 5.62
C THR A 283 1.76 -35.18 4.12
N PRO A 284 0.94 -34.18 3.69
CA PRO A 284 0.94 -33.74 2.30
C PRO A 284 2.09 -32.79 1.98
N TRP A 285 2.86 -32.35 2.99
CA TRP A 285 3.85 -31.28 2.85
C TRP A 285 5.26 -31.80 2.61
N LEU A 286 6.02 -31.15 1.75
CA LEU A 286 7.43 -31.42 1.53
C LEU A 286 8.29 -30.99 2.75
N PHE A 287 7.83 -29.98 3.48
CA PHE A 287 8.44 -29.45 4.69
C PHE A 287 7.46 -29.53 5.88
N PRO A 288 7.20 -30.72 6.41
CA PRO A 288 6.19 -30.89 7.44
C PRO A 288 6.61 -30.26 8.77
N SER A 289 5.63 -29.73 9.51
CA SER A 289 5.84 -29.23 10.88
C SER A 289 4.61 -29.50 11.74
N PRO A 290 4.65 -30.52 12.60
CA PRO A 290 3.53 -30.86 13.51
C PRO A 290 3.18 -29.72 14.47
N LYS A 291 4.13 -28.83 14.78
CA LYS A 291 3.93 -27.67 15.67
C LYS A 291 3.27 -26.47 14.98
N SER A 292 3.13 -26.51 13.66
CA SER A 292 2.53 -25.44 12.88
C SER A 292 1.02 -25.64 12.70
N LYS A 293 0.22 -24.61 12.87
CA LYS A 293 -1.22 -24.65 12.61
C LYS A 293 -1.59 -25.04 11.17
N THR A 294 -0.68 -24.81 10.23
CA THR A 294 -0.87 -25.14 8.80
C THR A 294 -0.24 -26.48 8.40
N GLY A 295 0.42 -27.17 9.33
CA GLY A 295 1.07 -28.44 9.10
C GLY A 295 2.44 -28.38 8.40
N HIS A 296 2.87 -27.19 7.96
CA HIS A 296 4.18 -27.03 7.30
C HIS A 296 5.10 -26.03 8.02
N THR A 297 6.39 -26.09 7.71
CA THR A 297 7.43 -25.22 8.28
C THR A 297 7.29 -23.78 7.75
N PHE A 298 7.29 -22.81 8.66
CA PHE A 298 7.25 -21.38 8.33
C PHE A 298 8.61 -20.70 8.40
N ASP A 299 9.46 -21.13 9.30
CA ASP A 299 10.74 -20.48 9.56
C ASP A 299 11.87 -21.48 9.68
N ILE A 300 12.80 -21.37 8.77
CA ILE A 300 14.04 -22.17 8.71
C ILE A 300 15.27 -21.29 9.03
N ARG A 301 15.08 -20.09 9.55
CA ARG A 301 16.13 -19.07 9.73
C ARG A 301 17.28 -19.57 10.60
N LYS A 302 16.98 -20.19 11.72
CA LYS A 302 18.01 -20.65 12.66
C LYS A 302 18.91 -21.72 12.02
N ALA A 303 18.32 -22.72 11.37
CA ALA A 303 19.06 -23.76 10.65
C ALA A 303 19.87 -23.16 9.49
N PHE A 304 19.27 -22.31 8.68
CA PHE A 304 19.95 -21.65 7.57
C PHE A 304 21.18 -20.83 8.02
N ARG A 305 21.07 -20.07 9.13
CA ARG A 305 22.21 -19.31 9.68
C ARG A 305 23.35 -20.23 10.15
N ARG A 306 23.05 -21.36 10.78
CA ARG A 306 24.08 -22.35 11.18
C ARG A 306 24.80 -22.90 9.96
N VAL A 307 24.05 -23.27 8.92
CA VAL A 307 24.60 -23.79 7.67
C VAL A 307 25.48 -22.77 6.95
N VAL A 308 25.03 -21.50 6.89
CA VAL A 308 25.83 -20.41 6.32
C VAL A 308 27.16 -20.23 7.07
N SER A 309 27.11 -20.26 8.42
CA SER A 309 28.34 -20.18 9.23
C SER A 309 29.22 -21.40 9.03
N ALA A 310 28.68 -22.63 8.97
CA ALA A 310 29.42 -23.86 8.73
C ALA A 310 30.06 -23.89 7.32
N ALA A 311 29.45 -23.22 6.34
CA ALA A 311 30.02 -23.05 5.00
C ALA A 311 31.14 -21.98 4.94
N GLY A 312 31.50 -21.36 6.07
CA GLY A 312 32.49 -20.27 6.12
C GLY A 312 32.01 -18.97 5.48
N LEU A 313 30.69 -18.72 5.50
CA LEU A 313 30.04 -17.52 4.96
C LEU A 313 29.47 -16.68 6.08
N ASP A 314 29.30 -15.37 5.83
CA ASP A 314 28.71 -14.44 6.81
C ASP A 314 27.19 -14.58 6.85
N PRO A 315 26.57 -15.02 7.98
CA PRO A 315 25.13 -15.20 8.10
C PRO A 315 24.34 -13.88 8.23
N ASP A 316 24.99 -12.74 8.35
CA ASP A 316 24.34 -11.43 8.31
C ASP A 316 24.24 -10.89 6.87
N ILE A 317 25.13 -11.34 5.99
CA ILE A 317 25.15 -11.02 4.56
C ILE A 317 24.37 -12.05 3.75
N VAL A 318 24.67 -13.35 3.95
CA VAL A 318 24.04 -14.45 3.25
C VAL A 318 22.75 -14.85 3.94
N VAL A 319 21.63 -14.40 3.38
CA VAL A 319 20.29 -14.69 3.91
C VAL A 319 19.52 -15.61 2.97
N ARG A 320 18.41 -16.18 3.43
CA ARG A 320 17.59 -17.13 2.62
C ARG A 320 17.20 -16.59 1.24
N HIS A 321 17.07 -15.26 1.09
CA HIS A 321 16.77 -14.68 -0.22
C HIS A 321 17.97 -14.64 -1.16
N THR A 322 19.17 -14.78 -0.59
CA THR A 322 20.43 -14.89 -1.38
C THR A 322 20.43 -16.12 -2.28
N LEU A 323 19.79 -17.24 -1.88
CA LEU A 323 19.64 -18.42 -2.75
C LEU A 323 18.93 -18.05 -4.07
N ARG A 324 17.84 -17.31 -3.97
CA ARG A 324 17.10 -16.82 -5.14
C ARG A 324 17.93 -15.85 -5.98
N HIS A 325 18.65 -14.95 -5.35
CA HIS A 325 19.54 -14.02 -6.06
C HIS A 325 20.63 -14.80 -6.80
N THR A 326 21.21 -15.81 -6.15
CA THR A 326 22.23 -16.70 -6.75
C THR A 326 21.68 -17.41 -7.98
N ALA A 327 20.56 -18.11 -7.87
CA ALA A 327 19.95 -18.81 -8.99
C ALA A 327 19.68 -17.88 -10.19
N ILE A 328 19.13 -16.70 -9.94
CA ILE A 328 18.84 -15.73 -11.00
C ILE A 328 20.12 -15.18 -11.62
N THR A 329 21.12 -14.84 -10.80
CA THR A 329 22.41 -14.34 -11.30
C THR A 329 23.11 -15.41 -12.15
N HIS A 330 23.13 -16.66 -11.71
CA HIS A 330 23.73 -17.75 -12.46
C HIS A 330 23.03 -18.01 -13.80
N LEU A 331 21.68 -17.92 -13.86
CA LEU A 331 20.94 -18.00 -15.12
C LEU A 331 21.34 -16.88 -16.08
N VAL A 332 21.44 -15.64 -15.58
CA VAL A 332 21.88 -14.50 -16.39
C VAL A 332 23.33 -14.68 -16.84
N GLN A 333 24.22 -15.15 -15.96
CA GLN A 333 25.63 -15.44 -16.28
C GLN A 333 25.77 -16.57 -17.30
N ALA A 334 24.87 -17.53 -17.29
CA ALA A 334 24.80 -18.60 -18.32
C ALA A 334 24.24 -18.10 -19.66
N GLY A 335 23.91 -16.84 -19.80
CA GLY A 335 23.44 -16.26 -21.07
C GLY A 335 21.94 -16.45 -21.33
N VAL A 336 21.16 -16.86 -20.32
CA VAL A 336 19.70 -16.97 -20.46
C VAL A 336 19.11 -15.58 -20.60
N ASP A 337 18.23 -15.38 -21.59
CA ASP A 337 17.57 -14.10 -21.83
C ASP A 337 16.68 -13.67 -20.67
N LEU A 338 16.57 -12.36 -20.46
CA LEU A 338 15.84 -11.80 -19.32
C LEU A 338 14.33 -12.17 -19.30
N PRO A 339 13.60 -12.25 -20.43
CA PRO A 339 12.23 -12.76 -20.43
C PRO A 339 12.12 -14.20 -19.92
N THR A 340 13.02 -15.09 -20.32
CA THR A 340 13.07 -16.48 -19.81
C THR A 340 13.38 -16.51 -18.33
N VAL A 341 14.37 -15.73 -17.85
CA VAL A 341 14.68 -15.59 -16.43
C VAL A 341 13.49 -15.02 -15.65
N GLN A 342 12.73 -14.07 -16.24
CA GLN A 342 11.51 -13.55 -15.63
C GLN A 342 10.47 -14.65 -15.42
N ARG A 343 10.24 -15.50 -16.42
CA ARG A 343 9.29 -16.63 -16.34
C ARG A 343 9.72 -17.64 -15.27
N ILE A 344 10.99 -18.07 -15.27
CA ILE A 344 11.54 -19.01 -14.29
C ILE A 344 11.42 -18.44 -12.88
N SER A 345 11.84 -17.20 -12.67
CA SER A 345 11.85 -16.58 -11.34
C SER A 345 10.47 -16.11 -10.86
N GLY A 346 9.49 -15.98 -11.74
CA GLY A 346 8.17 -15.46 -11.42
C GLY A 346 8.18 -13.98 -10.98
N HIS A 347 9.03 -13.16 -11.60
CA HIS A 347 9.00 -11.71 -11.43
C HIS A 347 7.86 -11.09 -12.23
N LYS A 348 7.17 -10.08 -11.66
CA LYS A 348 6.03 -9.44 -12.33
C LYS A 348 6.43 -8.61 -13.55
N THR A 349 7.61 -8.00 -13.53
CA THR A 349 8.08 -7.10 -14.58
C THR A 349 9.52 -7.40 -14.96
N LEU A 350 9.86 -7.15 -16.22
CA LEU A 350 11.23 -7.32 -16.73
C LEU A 350 12.20 -6.38 -16.00
N ALA A 351 11.80 -5.17 -15.61
CA ALA A 351 12.61 -4.24 -14.84
C ALA A 351 13.11 -4.83 -13.49
N MET A 352 12.36 -5.79 -12.90
CA MET A 352 12.80 -6.47 -11.67
C MET A 352 13.94 -7.46 -11.96
N VAL A 353 14.02 -8.01 -13.16
CA VAL A 353 15.08 -8.94 -13.58
C VAL A 353 16.25 -8.19 -14.16
N ALA A 354 16.03 -7.06 -14.83
CA ALA A 354 17.09 -6.23 -15.41
C ALA A 354 18.17 -5.78 -14.39
N LYS A 355 17.83 -5.75 -13.09
CA LYS A 355 18.81 -5.49 -12.02
C LYS A 355 19.96 -6.50 -11.95
N TYR A 356 19.78 -7.69 -12.50
CA TYR A 356 20.80 -8.74 -12.52
C TYR A 356 21.72 -8.65 -13.74
N SER A 357 21.33 -7.93 -14.80
CA SER A 357 22.13 -7.77 -16.03
C SER A 357 23.45 -7.03 -15.81
N HIS A 358 23.49 -6.14 -14.80
CA HIS A 358 24.72 -5.38 -14.48
C HIS A 358 25.83 -6.20 -13.81
N GLN A 359 25.60 -7.48 -13.52
CA GLN A 359 26.59 -8.37 -12.92
C GLN A 359 27.57 -8.98 -13.95
N ASN A 360 27.50 -8.56 -15.23
CA ASN A 360 28.18 -9.28 -16.29
C ASN A 360 28.81 -8.38 -17.35
N GLY A 361 29.94 -7.74 -17.01
CA GLY A 361 30.80 -7.06 -18.00
C GLY A 361 31.36 -8.00 -19.10
N ALA A 362 31.59 -9.28 -18.75
CA ALA A 362 32.08 -10.30 -19.67
C ALA A 362 31.07 -10.70 -20.78
N HIS A 363 29.79 -10.42 -20.60
CA HIS A 363 28.76 -10.77 -21.60
C HIS A 363 28.80 -9.93 -22.87
N ILE A 364 29.21 -8.67 -22.78
CA ILE A 364 29.27 -7.80 -23.99
C ILE A 364 30.33 -8.34 -24.93
N GLN A 365 31.53 -8.65 -24.39
CA GLN A 365 32.62 -9.22 -25.20
C GLN A 365 32.20 -10.57 -25.79
N SER A 366 31.70 -11.50 -24.96
CA SER A 366 31.25 -12.82 -25.42
C SER A 366 30.11 -12.74 -26.46
N ALA A 367 29.24 -11.74 -26.36
CA ALA A 367 28.19 -11.52 -27.36
C ALA A 367 28.79 -11.04 -28.70
N MET A 368 29.81 -10.17 -28.67
CA MET A 368 30.51 -9.70 -29.85
C MET A 368 31.30 -10.81 -30.49
N ASP A 369 31.97 -11.65 -29.69
CA ASP A 369 32.72 -12.83 -30.20
C ASP A 369 31.76 -13.83 -30.89
N LYS A 370 30.58 -14.08 -30.32
CA LYS A 370 29.53 -14.90 -30.93
C LYS A 370 28.97 -14.30 -32.21
N LEU A 371 28.85 -12.97 -32.29
CA LEU A 371 28.44 -12.28 -33.51
C LEU A 371 29.49 -12.46 -34.60
N GLU A 372 30.76 -12.25 -34.28
CA GLU A 372 31.87 -12.43 -35.19
C GLU A 372 31.93 -13.87 -35.75
N ALA A 373 31.82 -14.88 -34.88
CA ALA A 373 31.79 -16.27 -35.26
C ALA A 373 30.69 -16.65 -36.27
N ARG A 374 29.52 -15.92 -36.26
CA ARG A 374 28.45 -16.12 -37.23
C ARG A 374 28.81 -15.65 -38.64
N TYR A 375 29.72 -14.69 -38.75
CA TYR A 375 30.12 -14.13 -40.06
C TYR A 375 31.38 -14.83 -40.62
N THR A 376 32.28 -15.30 -39.73
CA THR A 376 33.53 -15.97 -40.13
C THR A 376 33.31 -17.41 -40.56
N THR A 377 32.23 -18.08 -40.16
CA THR A 377 31.89 -19.47 -40.57
C THR A 377 31.34 -19.59 -42.01
N LYS A 378 31.24 -18.48 -42.77
CA LYS A 378 30.75 -18.49 -44.14
C LYS A 378 31.86 -18.31 -45.23
N THR A 379 33.13 -18.36 -44.81
CA THR A 379 34.28 -18.19 -45.72
C THR A 379 35.20 -19.44 -45.68
N GLY A 380 34.58 -20.62 -45.72
CA GLY A 380 35.29 -21.88 -45.89
C GLY A 380 34.56 -22.79 -46.86
#